data_19d03a5005cd5bdb4f1684304f7dbcfe
#
_entry.id   19d03a5005cd5bdb4f1684304f7dbcfe
#
_cell.length_a   1.000
_cell.length_b   1.000
_cell.length_c   1.000
_cell.angle_alpha   90.00
_cell.angle_beta   90.00
_cell.angle_gamma   90.00
#
_symmetry.space_group_name_H-M   'P 1'
#
loop_
_entity.id
_entity.type
_entity.pdbx_description
1 polymer ?
#
loop_
_entity_poly.entity_id
_entity_poly.type
_entity_poly.pdbx_seq_one_letter_code
_entity_poly.pdbx_strand_id
1 'polypeptide(L)'
;MEKLTIGILSYRSAPFSGGQGIYVAEISRLLRDLGHKITVISGPPYPHLDTGINLIKLPGLNLFSTFNFRDRLKKFLKKNPKSLDDYYEFFVALIGGFPEMRTFGNRAHKFIKPGDFDVLIDNQSLAFGLVAIQKHTPILTVIHHPISKDRHFELFFSKSTIRTFFIKRWYGFLPMQKRVAKQMEQILTPSMNSRRDICDDFGVQESKISVIPNGIDSSVFSPLNDRKDFSNNFRIITTASADVPLKGLSFTIKAINLLRERFPKIHLTVIGQPKSGGYTERLIDELNISDFISFKTNLTKDEIVFEYACSSIAVVSSLYEGFGFPVGEAMACNVPLVATNVASIPEITSTFATLINSESSSEIAEAIEEIFSDYSFFQQRAFQGMMHIKENFNWAKIAIDYEDLLYRVINQRC
;
A
#
# COMPACT_ATOMS: atom_id res chain seq x y z
N MET A 1 19.50 -21.93 11.10
CA MET A 1 20.05 -20.65 11.61
C MET A 1 19.56 -20.43 13.04
N GLU A 2 20.25 -19.69 13.86
CA GLU A 2 19.86 -19.34 15.22
C GLU A 2 18.60 -18.47 15.20
N LYS A 3 17.66 -18.67 16.13
CA LYS A 3 16.38 -17.95 16.09
C LYS A 3 16.52 -16.55 16.69
N LEU A 4 16.05 -15.56 15.95
CA LEU A 4 16.18 -14.14 16.27
C LEU A 4 15.02 -13.64 17.13
N THR A 5 15.30 -12.65 17.97
CA THR A 5 14.31 -11.78 18.60
C THR A 5 14.17 -10.51 17.76
N ILE A 6 13.06 -10.38 17.02
CA ILE A 6 12.81 -9.33 16.02
C ILE A 6 11.77 -8.35 16.53
N GLY A 7 12.10 -7.06 16.50
CA GLY A 7 11.14 -5.98 16.75
C GLY A 7 10.67 -5.34 15.44
N ILE A 8 9.37 -5.20 15.23
CA ILE A 8 8.79 -4.54 14.05
C ILE A 8 8.18 -3.22 14.48
N LEU A 9 8.74 -2.11 14.00
CA LEU A 9 8.31 -0.75 14.30
C LEU A 9 7.30 -0.28 13.25
N SER A 10 6.11 0.13 13.66
CA SER A 10 5.11 0.69 12.77
C SER A 10 4.38 1.85 13.42
N TYR A 11 4.51 3.05 12.87
CA TYR A 11 3.86 4.24 13.43
C TYR A 11 2.33 4.18 13.28
N ARG A 12 1.82 3.41 12.32
CA ARG A 12 0.40 3.13 12.04
C ARG A 12 0.24 1.78 11.38
N SER A 13 -0.75 1.02 11.81
CA SER A 13 -1.03 -0.31 11.25
C SER A 13 -2.53 -0.58 11.22
N ALA A 14 -3.28 0.27 10.47
CA ALA A 14 -4.73 0.04 10.31
C ALA A 14 -4.99 -1.34 9.70
N PRO A 15 -5.81 -2.19 10.35
CA PRO A 15 -5.94 -3.60 9.95
C PRO A 15 -6.70 -3.81 8.64
N PHE A 16 -7.58 -2.86 8.26
CA PHE A 16 -8.48 -2.99 7.10
C PHE A 16 -8.28 -1.90 6.05
N SER A 17 -7.34 -0.99 6.24
CA SER A 17 -7.11 0.11 5.29
C SER A 17 -5.64 0.46 5.16
N GLY A 18 -5.18 0.51 3.93
CA GLY A 18 -3.78 0.83 3.59
C GLY A 18 -2.85 -0.39 3.66
N GLY A 19 -1.90 -0.45 2.75
CA GLY A 19 -0.97 -1.57 2.60
C GLY A 19 -0.04 -1.80 3.79
N GLN A 20 0.26 -0.75 4.58
CA GLN A 20 1.23 -0.85 5.68
C GLN A 20 0.78 -1.79 6.82
N GLY A 21 -0.51 -1.75 7.19
CA GLY A 21 -1.04 -2.62 8.24
C GLY A 21 -1.09 -4.09 7.81
N ILE A 22 -1.50 -4.34 6.57
CA ILE A 22 -1.51 -5.67 5.95
C ILE A 22 -0.07 -6.21 5.88
N TYR A 23 0.87 -5.41 5.42
CA TYR A 23 2.29 -5.78 5.35
C TYR A 23 2.86 -6.19 6.72
N VAL A 24 2.61 -5.40 7.78
CA VAL A 24 3.07 -5.71 9.14
C VAL A 24 2.49 -7.03 9.63
N ALA A 25 1.20 -7.26 9.41
CA ALA A 25 0.55 -8.51 9.81
C ALA A 25 1.18 -9.73 9.08
N GLU A 26 1.34 -9.65 7.77
CA GLU A 26 1.89 -10.74 6.95
C GLU A 26 3.37 -11.02 7.30
N ILE A 27 4.23 -10.01 7.32
CA ILE A 27 5.65 -10.22 7.60
C ILE A 27 5.90 -10.70 9.03
N SER A 28 5.11 -10.23 10.01
CA SER A 28 5.21 -10.71 11.39
C SER A 28 4.80 -12.18 11.52
N ARG A 29 3.75 -12.60 10.80
CA ARG A 29 3.29 -13.99 10.74
C ARG A 29 4.37 -14.90 10.12
N LEU A 30 4.90 -14.51 8.96
CA LEU A 30 5.89 -15.28 8.23
C LEU A 30 7.18 -15.49 9.01
N LEU A 31 7.72 -14.44 9.62
CA LEU A 31 8.93 -14.53 10.44
C LEU A 31 8.70 -15.37 11.72
N ARG A 32 7.49 -15.29 12.32
CA ARG A 32 7.11 -16.19 13.42
C ARG A 32 7.09 -17.65 12.94
N ASP A 33 6.50 -17.92 11.77
CA ASP A 33 6.38 -19.28 11.23
C ASP A 33 7.74 -19.88 10.86
N LEU A 34 8.74 -19.06 10.55
CA LEU A 34 10.15 -19.46 10.46
C LEU A 34 10.77 -19.73 11.83
N GLY A 35 10.06 -19.46 12.94
CA GLY A 35 10.44 -19.76 14.32
C GLY A 35 11.13 -18.63 15.06
N HIS A 36 11.12 -17.39 14.53
CA HIS A 36 11.63 -16.21 15.23
C HIS A 36 10.65 -15.72 16.31
N LYS A 37 11.19 -15.05 17.33
CA LYS A 37 10.39 -14.36 18.34
C LYS A 37 10.05 -12.95 17.87
N ILE A 38 8.76 -12.69 17.58
CA ILE A 38 8.31 -11.45 17.00
C ILE A 38 7.60 -10.56 18.01
N THR A 39 7.99 -9.29 18.04
CA THR A 39 7.30 -8.23 18.78
C THR A 39 7.00 -7.08 17.86
N VAL A 40 5.73 -6.77 17.65
CA VAL A 40 5.29 -5.58 16.90
C VAL A 40 5.14 -4.42 17.88
N ILE A 41 5.83 -3.33 17.63
CA ILE A 41 5.79 -2.08 18.41
C ILE A 41 5.06 -1.05 17.55
N SER A 42 3.80 -0.74 17.91
CA SER A 42 2.93 0.05 17.03
C SER A 42 2.37 1.29 17.71
N GLY A 43 2.28 2.37 16.90
CA GLY A 43 1.39 3.51 17.16
C GLY A 43 -0.04 3.22 16.70
N PRO A 44 -1.03 4.02 17.15
CA PRO A 44 -2.43 3.84 16.74
C PRO A 44 -2.70 4.32 15.28
N PRO A 45 -3.62 3.69 14.53
CA PRO A 45 -4.37 2.47 14.87
C PRO A 45 -3.49 1.23 14.89
N TYR A 46 -3.81 0.30 15.78
CA TYR A 46 -3.02 -0.90 16.02
C TYR A 46 -3.37 -2.02 15.02
N PRO A 47 -2.42 -2.91 14.67
CA PRO A 47 -2.68 -4.03 13.79
C PRO A 47 -3.50 -5.13 14.50
N HIS A 48 -4.19 -5.94 13.69
CA HIS A 48 -4.61 -7.27 14.11
C HIS A 48 -3.48 -8.24 13.81
N LEU A 49 -3.02 -8.95 14.83
CA LEU A 49 -1.90 -9.88 14.72
C LEU A 49 -2.34 -11.28 15.10
N ASP A 50 -1.72 -12.27 14.49
CA ASP A 50 -1.93 -13.67 14.81
C ASP A 50 -1.43 -14.03 16.21
N THR A 51 -1.92 -15.14 16.74
CA THR A 51 -1.46 -15.71 18.01
C THR A 51 0.04 -15.99 17.97
N GLY A 52 0.72 -15.78 19.10
CA GLY A 52 2.17 -15.94 19.23
C GLY A 52 3.00 -14.73 18.81
N ILE A 53 2.39 -13.65 18.33
CA ILE A 53 3.06 -12.38 18.05
C ILE A 53 2.75 -11.39 19.18
N ASN A 54 3.79 -10.85 19.81
CA ASN A 54 3.62 -9.86 20.87
C ASN A 54 3.32 -8.47 20.30
N LEU A 55 2.35 -7.75 20.89
CA LEU A 55 2.01 -6.37 20.52
C LEU A 55 2.31 -5.39 21.65
N ILE A 56 3.26 -4.48 21.42
CA ILE A 56 3.56 -3.37 22.31
C ILE A 56 2.95 -2.09 21.71
N LYS A 57 2.05 -1.47 22.48
CA LYS A 57 1.36 -0.25 22.06
C LYS A 57 2.12 0.98 22.54
N LEU A 58 2.56 1.83 21.61
CA LEU A 58 3.11 3.17 21.89
C LEU A 58 2.04 4.23 21.58
N PRO A 59 1.23 4.64 22.56
CA PRO A 59 0.07 5.47 22.31
C PRO A 59 0.45 6.90 21.92
N GLY A 60 -0.03 7.35 20.75
CA GLY A 60 -0.10 8.74 20.31
C GLY A 60 -1.53 9.30 20.43
N LEU A 61 -1.76 10.51 19.97
CA LEU A 61 -3.10 11.14 19.96
C LEU A 61 -4.02 10.59 18.86
N ASN A 62 -3.45 9.95 17.84
CA ASN A 62 -4.19 9.43 16.66
C ASN A 62 -5.11 10.50 16.03
N LEU A 63 -4.52 11.62 15.64
CA LEU A 63 -5.25 12.77 15.10
C LEU A 63 -5.52 12.67 13.59
N PHE A 64 -4.91 11.71 12.92
CA PHE A 64 -5.05 11.49 11.47
C PHE A 64 -6.51 11.24 11.05
N SER A 65 -7.24 10.47 11.83
CA SER A 65 -8.65 10.11 11.54
C SER A 65 -9.65 11.20 11.95
N THR A 66 -9.17 12.34 12.47
CA THR A 66 -10.01 13.36 13.12
C THR A 66 -9.66 14.74 12.57
N PHE A 67 -10.54 15.29 11.72
CA PHE A 67 -10.33 16.61 11.10
C PHE A 67 -11.02 17.74 11.86
N ASN A 68 -12.02 17.42 12.68
CA ASN A 68 -12.74 18.41 13.48
C ASN A 68 -11.90 18.86 14.68
N PHE A 69 -11.77 20.19 14.87
CA PHE A 69 -11.03 20.78 15.99
C PHE A 69 -11.53 20.30 17.37
N ARG A 70 -12.86 20.23 17.56
CA ARG A 70 -13.45 19.80 18.84
C ARG A 70 -13.04 18.37 19.22
N ASP A 71 -13.01 17.47 18.24
CA ASP A 71 -12.64 16.08 18.47
C ASP A 71 -11.13 15.92 18.70
N ARG A 72 -10.31 16.71 18.00
CA ARG A 72 -8.86 16.79 18.27
C ARG A 72 -8.59 17.29 19.69
N LEU A 73 -9.29 18.35 20.11
CA LEU A 73 -9.17 18.91 21.46
C LEU A 73 -9.62 17.88 22.51
N LYS A 74 -10.75 17.19 22.31
CA LYS A 74 -11.21 16.11 23.21
C LYS A 74 -10.16 15.02 23.36
N LYS A 75 -9.57 14.52 22.26
CA LYS A 75 -8.52 13.51 22.31
C LYS A 75 -7.29 14.01 23.08
N PHE A 76 -6.87 15.26 22.84
CA PHE A 76 -5.76 15.87 23.54
C PHE A 76 -6.04 16.02 25.05
N LEU A 77 -7.22 16.53 25.44
CA LEU A 77 -7.59 16.72 26.84
C LEU A 77 -7.75 15.39 27.59
N LYS A 78 -8.28 14.35 26.93
CA LYS A 78 -8.50 13.02 27.53
C LYS A 78 -7.19 12.31 27.88
N LYS A 79 -6.10 12.57 27.17
CA LYS A 79 -4.81 11.92 27.44
C LYS A 79 -4.15 12.51 28.70
N ASN A 80 -3.85 11.63 29.66
CA ASN A 80 -3.17 11.99 30.91
C ASN A 80 -2.27 10.82 31.38
N PRO A 81 -0.98 11.03 31.72
CA PRO A 81 -0.24 12.28 31.56
C PRO A 81 0.08 12.59 30.09
N LYS A 82 0.33 13.87 29.79
CA LYS A 82 0.77 14.35 28.48
C LYS A 82 2.29 14.46 28.41
N SER A 83 2.85 13.96 27.31
CA SER A 83 4.27 14.14 26.96
C SER A 83 4.48 15.36 26.06
N LEU A 84 5.72 15.82 25.91
CA LEU A 84 6.07 16.85 24.93
C LEU A 84 5.71 16.45 23.49
N ASP A 85 5.81 15.14 23.18
CA ASP A 85 5.39 14.62 21.88
C ASP A 85 3.88 14.79 21.64
N ASP A 86 3.04 14.71 22.68
CA ASP A 86 1.59 14.92 22.56
C ASP A 86 1.24 16.39 22.30
N TYR A 87 1.92 17.32 22.92
CA TYR A 87 1.79 18.75 22.61
C TYR A 87 2.22 19.02 21.17
N TYR A 88 3.35 18.47 20.74
CA TYR A 88 3.83 18.60 19.37
C TYR A 88 2.81 18.04 18.37
N GLU A 89 2.27 16.82 18.59
CA GLU A 89 1.22 16.24 17.75
C GLU A 89 0.01 17.16 17.62
N PHE A 90 -0.48 17.67 18.75
CA PHE A 90 -1.66 18.51 18.76
C PHE A 90 -1.45 19.81 17.96
N PHE A 91 -0.40 20.56 18.26
CA PHE A 91 -0.15 21.85 17.61
C PHE A 91 0.18 21.70 16.12
N VAL A 92 0.99 20.71 15.73
CA VAL A 92 1.31 20.47 14.31
C VAL A 92 0.08 20.04 13.53
N ALA A 93 -0.79 19.20 14.12
CA ALA A 93 -2.03 18.80 13.48
C ALA A 93 -3.02 19.96 13.30
N LEU A 94 -3.05 20.95 14.23
CA LEU A 94 -3.90 22.14 14.11
C LEU A 94 -3.57 22.98 12.87
N ILE A 95 -2.30 23.05 12.50
CA ILE A 95 -1.83 23.81 11.33
C ILE A 95 -1.70 22.94 10.07
N GLY A 96 -2.37 21.77 10.06
CA GLY A 96 -2.45 20.89 8.88
C GLY A 96 -1.22 20.02 8.61
N GLY A 97 -0.30 19.88 9.58
CA GLY A 97 0.85 19.00 9.45
C GLY A 97 0.57 17.56 9.91
N PHE A 98 1.46 16.63 9.56
CA PHE A 98 1.42 15.22 9.96
C PHE A 98 2.62 14.86 10.86
N PRO A 99 2.46 14.89 12.19
CA PRO A 99 3.55 14.73 13.15
C PRO A 99 3.82 13.29 13.61
N GLU A 100 2.89 12.37 13.36
CA GLU A 100 2.84 11.05 14.02
C GLU A 100 4.11 10.22 13.81
N MET A 101 4.72 10.25 12.60
CA MET A 101 5.97 9.52 12.33
C MET A 101 7.11 9.97 13.26
N ARG A 102 7.29 11.29 13.40
CA ARG A 102 8.35 11.86 14.25
C ARG A 102 8.18 11.50 15.71
N THR A 103 6.97 11.67 16.23
CA THR A 103 6.68 11.43 17.64
C THR A 103 6.68 9.95 17.99
N PHE A 104 6.27 9.08 17.06
CA PHE A 104 6.42 7.64 17.19
C PHE A 104 7.89 7.25 17.32
N GLY A 105 8.77 7.74 16.43
CA GLY A 105 10.20 7.48 16.53
C GLY A 105 10.83 7.95 17.84
N ASN A 106 10.40 9.11 18.38
CA ASN A 106 10.85 9.59 19.69
C ASN A 106 10.41 8.64 20.83
N ARG A 107 9.17 8.13 20.78
CA ARG A 107 8.66 7.17 21.76
C ARG A 107 9.38 5.84 21.64
N ALA A 108 9.59 5.34 20.42
CA ALA A 108 10.33 4.12 20.17
C ALA A 108 11.76 4.20 20.70
N HIS A 109 12.47 5.31 20.46
CA HIS A 109 13.82 5.53 20.99
C HIS A 109 13.88 5.54 22.52
N LYS A 110 12.88 6.13 23.19
CA LYS A 110 12.82 6.11 24.67
C LYS A 110 12.50 4.71 25.22
N PHE A 111 11.77 3.91 24.46
CA PHE A 111 11.30 2.58 24.86
C PHE A 111 12.36 1.49 24.65
N ILE A 112 13.00 1.45 23.47
CA ILE A 112 13.92 0.40 23.07
C ILE A 112 15.29 0.60 23.70
N LYS A 113 15.80 -0.45 24.35
CA LYS A 113 17.13 -0.46 24.99
C LYS A 113 18.09 -1.37 24.23
N PRO A 114 19.42 -1.16 24.37
CA PRO A 114 20.40 -2.10 23.86
C PRO A 114 20.14 -3.52 24.37
N GLY A 115 20.15 -4.50 23.47
CA GLY A 115 19.94 -5.91 23.78
C GLY A 115 18.48 -6.39 23.86
N ASP A 116 17.48 -5.50 23.69
CA ASP A 116 16.07 -5.92 23.66
C ASP A 116 15.74 -6.77 22.43
N PHE A 117 16.42 -6.52 21.31
CA PHE A 117 16.21 -7.16 20.02
C PHE A 117 17.54 -7.40 19.30
N ASP A 118 17.63 -8.53 18.57
CA ASP A 118 18.76 -8.82 17.70
C ASP A 118 18.76 -7.90 16.46
N VAL A 119 17.54 -7.61 15.96
CA VAL A 119 17.31 -6.72 14.82
C VAL A 119 15.93 -6.06 14.90
N LEU A 120 15.84 -4.86 14.37
CA LEU A 120 14.57 -4.15 14.18
C LEU A 120 14.23 -4.03 12.71
N ILE A 121 12.94 -4.03 12.41
CA ILE A 121 12.37 -3.71 11.10
C ILE A 121 11.57 -2.41 11.26
N ASP A 122 11.96 -1.32 10.58
CA ASP A 122 11.16 -0.09 10.55
C ASP A 122 10.25 -0.09 9.33
N ASN A 123 8.94 -0.12 9.56
CA ASN A 123 7.94 -0.03 8.51
C ASN A 123 7.68 1.43 8.10
N GLN A 124 8.63 2.00 7.35
CA GLN A 124 8.56 3.31 6.71
C GLN A 124 8.25 4.50 7.65
N SER A 125 8.63 4.45 8.92
CA SER A 125 8.48 5.62 9.78
C SER A 125 9.53 6.69 9.45
N LEU A 126 10.77 6.27 9.17
CA LEU A 126 11.89 7.14 8.82
C LEU A 126 12.04 8.34 9.77
N ALA A 127 11.86 8.07 11.05
CA ALA A 127 11.88 9.08 12.10
C ALA A 127 13.27 9.28 12.68
N PHE A 128 13.58 10.45 13.20
CA PHE A 128 14.91 10.75 13.79
C PHE A 128 15.31 9.77 14.91
N GLY A 129 14.35 9.26 15.69
CA GLY A 129 14.61 8.29 16.74
C GLY A 129 15.31 7.02 16.25
N LEU A 130 15.08 6.61 14.99
CA LEU A 130 15.72 5.43 14.39
C LEU A 130 17.23 5.58 14.29
N VAL A 131 17.72 6.78 13.96
CA VAL A 131 19.16 7.06 13.85
C VAL A 131 19.87 6.87 15.20
N ALA A 132 19.18 7.17 16.30
CA ALA A 132 19.70 6.93 17.63
C ALA A 132 19.65 5.45 18.02
N ILE A 133 18.56 4.76 17.74
CA ILE A 133 18.39 3.32 17.99
C ILE A 133 19.41 2.52 17.17
N GLN A 134 19.60 2.87 15.90
CA GLN A 134 20.55 2.20 15.01
C GLN A 134 21.98 2.16 15.58
N LYS A 135 22.38 3.06 16.47
CA LYS A 135 23.71 3.04 17.08
C LYS A 135 24.00 1.80 17.93
N HIS A 136 22.94 1.16 18.44
CA HIS A 136 23.08 0.00 19.34
C HIS A 136 22.27 -1.24 18.91
N THR A 137 21.33 -1.11 17.97
CA THR A 137 20.52 -2.22 17.47
C THR A 137 20.46 -2.12 15.94
N PRO A 138 20.81 -3.18 15.19
CA PRO A 138 20.67 -3.20 13.74
C PRO A 138 19.23 -2.91 13.29
N ILE A 139 19.05 -2.12 12.22
CA ILE A 139 17.71 -1.79 11.69
C ILE A 139 17.67 -2.06 10.20
N LEU A 140 16.73 -2.89 9.76
CA LEU A 140 16.28 -2.98 8.37
C LEU A 140 15.14 -1.98 8.17
N THR A 141 15.35 -0.95 7.38
CA THR A 141 14.30 0.06 7.09
C THR A 141 13.57 -0.29 5.81
N VAL A 142 12.27 -0.55 5.91
CA VAL A 142 11.41 -0.81 4.75
C VAL A 142 10.87 0.51 4.21
N ILE A 143 11.06 0.76 2.93
CA ILE A 143 10.47 1.89 2.20
C ILE A 143 9.66 1.31 1.05
N HIS A 144 8.34 1.30 1.17
CA HIS A 144 7.44 0.75 0.16
C HIS A 144 7.49 1.55 -1.13
N HIS A 145 7.55 2.86 -1.01
CA HIS A 145 7.88 3.83 -2.06
C HIS A 145 8.15 5.20 -1.40
N PRO A 146 8.84 6.11 -2.07
CA PRO A 146 9.05 7.45 -1.53
C PRO A 146 7.75 8.25 -1.56
N ILE A 147 7.27 8.68 -0.40
CA ILE A 147 6.02 9.48 -0.22
C ILE A 147 6.05 10.81 -0.99
N SER A 148 7.21 11.22 -1.48
CA SER A 148 7.33 12.37 -2.41
C SER A 148 6.51 12.19 -3.69
N LYS A 149 6.31 10.94 -4.16
CA LYS A 149 5.45 10.63 -5.30
C LYS A 149 3.99 10.96 -5.02
N ASP A 150 3.48 10.55 -3.84
CA ASP A 150 2.11 10.90 -3.40
C ASP A 150 1.92 12.41 -3.38
N ARG A 151 2.87 13.15 -2.75
CA ARG A 151 2.83 14.61 -2.74
C ARG A 151 2.84 15.21 -4.14
N HIS A 152 3.65 14.65 -5.05
CA HIS A 152 3.75 15.13 -6.43
C HIS A 152 2.39 15.07 -7.13
N PHE A 153 1.74 13.91 -7.11
CA PHE A 153 0.44 13.73 -7.74
C PHE A 153 -0.67 14.54 -7.06
N GLU A 154 -0.69 14.62 -5.72
CA GLU A 154 -1.67 15.46 -5.03
C GLU A 154 -1.52 16.95 -5.40
N LEU A 155 -0.29 17.44 -5.55
CA LEU A 155 -0.03 18.82 -5.99
C LEU A 155 -0.41 19.01 -7.45
N PHE A 156 -0.08 18.06 -8.33
CA PHE A 156 -0.37 18.12 -9.75
C PHE A 156 -1.88 18.25 -10.03
N PHE A 157 -2.69 17.46 -9.33
CA PHE A 157 -4.16 17.50 -9.47
C PHE A 157 -4.84 18.57 -8.61
N SER A 158 -4.08 19.35 -7.82
CA SER A 158 -4.65 20.41 -6.99
C SER A 158 -4.93 21.67 -7.80
N LYS A 159 -6.21 22.02 -7.95
CA LYS A 159 -6.66 23.25 -8.63
C LYS A 159 -6.82 24.47 -7.69
N SER A 160 -6.62 24.29 -6.37
CA SER A 160 -6.84 25.33 -5.36
C SER A 160 -5.54 25.70 -4.65
N THR A 161 -5.23 26.98 -4.56
CA THR A 161 -4.07 27.51 -3.82
C THR A 161 -4.12 27.16 -2.34
N ILE A 162 -5.31 27.22 -1.73
CA ILE A 162 -5.53 26.83 -0.33
C ILE A 162 -5.25 25.34 -0.15
N ARG A 163 -5.78 24.48 -1.02
CA ARG A 163 -5.53 23.03 -0.99
C ARG A 163 -4.03 22.74 -1.18
N THR A 164 -3.38 23.41 -2.12
CA THR A 164 -1.92 23.29 -2.35
C THR A 164 -1.12 23.65 -1.11
N PHE A 165 -1.50 24.70 -0.37
CA PHE A 165 -0.88 25.06 0.90
C PHE A 165 -1.01 23.92 1.93
N PHE A 166 -2.22 23.37 2.12
CA PHE A 166 -2.43 22.28 3.07
C PHE A 166 -1.72 20.99 2.67
N ILE A 167 -1.65 20.65 1.37
CA ILE A 167 -0.85 19.52 0.88
C ILE A 167 0.62 19.71 1.27
N LYS A 168 1.22 20.89 1.00
CA LYS A 168 2.61 21.16 1.39
C LYS A 168 2.83 21.06 2.89
N ARG A 169 1.88 21.54 3.69
CA ARG A 169 1.93 21.42 5.15
C ARG A 169 1.83 19.99 5.64
N TRP A 170 0.92 19.22 5.07
CA TRP A 170 0.74 17.79 5.37
C TRP A 170 2.02 17.01 5.18
N TYR A 171 2.67 17.16 4.03
CA TYR A 171 3.93 16.50 3.68
C TYR A 171 5.18 17.17 4.29
N GLY A 172 5.02 18.03 5.27
CA GLY A 172 6.12 18.71 5.96
C GLY A 172 7.12 17.79 6.69
N PHE A 173 6.79 16.51 6.83
CA PHE A 173 7.70 15.48 7.37
C PHE A 173 8.72 14.95 6.34
N LEU A 174 8.54 15.15 5.04
CA LEU A 174 9.43 14.63 4.00
C LEU A 174 10.92 15.01 4.17
N PRO A 175 11.28 16.23 4.57
CA PRO A 175 12.69 16.56 4.83
C PRO A 175 13.31 15.68 5.92
N MET A 176 12.53 15.30 6.94
CA MET A 176 12.96 14.35 7.98
C MET A 176 13.20 12.97 7.35
N GLN A 177 12.24 12.42 6.61
CA GLN A 177 12.38 11.11 5.97
C GLN A 177 13.59 11.04 5.05
N LYS A 178 13.79 12.05 4.19
CA LYS A 178 14.97 12.15 3.31
C LYS A 178 16.29 12.15 4.09
N ARG A 179 16.34 12.90 5.20
CA ARG A 179 17.56 12.97 6.04
C ARG A 179 17.84 11.66 6.77
N VAL A 180 16.79 11.02 7.28
CA VAL A 180 16.90 9.73 8.00
C VAL A 180 17.26 8.62 7.03
N ALA A 181 16.57 8.50 5.88
CA ALA A 181 16.85 7.46 4.88
C ALA A 181 18.34 7.42 4.47
N LYS A 182 18.96 8.58 4.26
CA LYS A 182 20.40 8.66 3.94
C LYS A 182 21.32 8.08 5.03
N GLN A 183 20.88 8.12 6.29
CA GLN A 183 21.65 7.68 7.46
C GLN A 183 21.38 6.21 7.82
N MET A 184 20.31 5.61 7.27
CA MET A 184 20.06 4.19 7.50
C MET A 184 21.11 3.33 6.79
N GLU A 185 21.54 2.25 7.46
CA GLU A 185 22.57 1.34 6.95
C GLU A 185 22.04 0.44 5.86
N GLN A 186 20.84 -0.12 6.08
CA GLN A 186 20.18 -1.01 5.13
C GLN A 186 18.72 -0.64 4.93
N ILE A 187 18.32 -0.58 3.68
CA ILE A 187 16.96 -0.31 3.23
C ILE A 187 16.45 -1.49 2.41
N LEU A 188 15.17 -1.81 2.57
CA LEU A 188 14.44 -2.77 1.78
C LEU A 188 13.31 -2.06 1.05
N THR A 189 13.10 -2.42 -0.23
CA THR A 189 11.98 -1.91 -1.04
C THR A 189 11.39 -3.03 -1.91
N PRO A 190 10.10 -2.97 -2.28
CA PRO A 190 9.43 -4.07 -2.95
C PRO A 190 9.64 -4.11 -4.47
N SER A 191 10.28 -3.14 -5.11
CA SER A 191 10.46 -3.11 -6.57
C SER A 191 11.74 -2.37 -6.99
N MET A 192 12.23 -2.71 -8.17
CA MET A 192 13.38 -2.00 -8.79
C MET A 192 13.03 -0.54 -9.09
N ASN A 193 11.78 -0.28 -9.47
CA ASN A 193 11.31 1.08 -9.67
C ASN A 193 11.36 1.89 -8.37
N SER A 194 10.83 1.34 -7.27
CA SER A 194 10.90 2.01 -5.96
C SER A 194 12.34 2.24 -5.52
N ARG A 195 13.27 1.31 -5.80
CA ARG A 195 14.71 1.49 -5.55
C ARG A 195 15.26 2.72 -6.28
N ARG A 196 14.98 2.85 -7.60
CA ARG A 196 15.39 4.03 -8.39
C ARG A 196 14.80 5.31 -7.82
N ASP A 197 13.49 5.30 -7.55
CA ASP A 197 12.80 6.46 -6.99
C ASP A 197 13.34 6.88 -5.61
N ILE A 198 13.74 5.92 -4.76
CA ILE A 198 14.36 6.22 -3.45
C ILE A 198 15.74 6.85 -3.65
N CYS A 199 16.54 6.36 -4.61
CA CYS A 199 17.83 6.96 -4.96
C CYS A 199 17.63 8.41 -5.43
N ASP A 200 16.72 8.63 -6.37
CA ASP A 200 16.50 9.94 -7.00
C ASP A 200 15.87 10.94 -6.02
N ASP A 201 14.78 10.55 -5.37
CA ASP A 201 13.99 11.47 -4.53
C ASP A 201 14.61 11.70 -3.16
N PHE A 202 15.20 10.66 -2.56
CA PHE A 202 15.76 10.73 -1.21
C PHE A 202 17.27 10.87 -1.20
N GLY A 203 17.94 10.60 -2.33
CA GLY A 203 19.39 10.68 -2.47
C GLY A 203 20.11 9.63 -1.62
N VAL A 204 19.53 8.44 -1.52
CA VAL A 204 20.13 7.26 -0.88
C VAL A 204 21.07 6.57 -1.87
N GLN A 205 22.20 6.05 -1.39
CA GLN A 205 23.11 5.26 -2.20
C GLN A 205 22.46 3.91 -2.56
N GLU A 206 22.53 3.54 -3.82
CA GLU A 206 21.92 2.32 -4.35
C GLU A 206 22.41 1.05 -3.62
N SER A 207 23.70 1.00 -3.23
CA SER A 207 24.30 -0.12 -2.50
C SER A 207 23.66 -0.42 -1.14
N LYS A 208 22.95 0.55 -0.56
CA LYS A 208 22.21 0.39 0.70
C LYS A 208 20.82 -0.20 0.53
N ILE A 209 20.34 -0.37 -0.71
CA ILE A 209 18.95 -0.74 -0.99
C ILE A 209 18.88 -2.15 -1.57
N SER A 210 18.33 -3.08 -0.82
CA SER A 210 17.92 -4.40 -1.28
C SER A 210 16.51 -4.36 -1.84
N VAL A 211 16.25 -5.18 -2.84
CA VAL A 211 14.91 -5.34 -3.42
C VAL A 211 14.42 -6.75 -3.13
N ILE A 212 13.33 -6.86 -2.39
CA ILE A 212 12.58 -8.10 -2.18
C ILE A 212 11.11 -7.75 -2.40
N PRO A 213 10.44 -8.34 -3.39
CA PRO A 213 9.04 -8.03 -3.68
C PRO A 213 8.14 -8.41 -2.50
N ASN A 214 6.96 -7.82 -2.43
CA ASN A 214 5.94 -8.32 -1.53
C ASN A 214 5.35 -9.62 -2.10
N GLY A 215 4.83 -10.47 -1.24
CA GLY A 215 4.11 -11.66 -1.66
C GLY A 215 2.63 -11.40 -1.94
N ILE A 216 2.04 -12.30 -2.69
CA ILE A 216 0.59 -12.44 -2.84
C ILE A 216 0.17 -13.72 -2.14
N ASP A 217 -0.82 -13.64 -1.29
CA ASP A 217 -1.33 -14.81 -0.55
C ASP A 217 -2.17 -15.70 -1.49
N SER A 218 -1.49 -16.62 -2.17
CA SER A 218 -2.13 -17.55 -3.12
C SER A 218 -3.02 -18.60 -2.43
N SER A 219 -3.01 -18.70 -1.10
CA SER A 219 -3.96 -19.53 -0.36
C SER A 219 -5.33 -18.87 -0.25
N VAL A 220 -5.37 -17.55 -0.29
CA VAL A 220 -6.58 -16.72 -0.27
C VAL A 220 -6.94 -16.29 -1.67
N PHE A 221 -6.03 -15.56 -2.35
CA PHE A 221 -6.25 -15.10 -3.73
C PHE A 221 -5.98 -16.24 -4.71
N SER A 222 -7.03 -16.96 -5.04
CA SER A 222 -7.01 -18.09 -5.98
C SER A 222 -8.34 -18.17 -6.74
N PRO A 223 -8.38 -18.81 -7.91
CA PRO A 223 -9.63 -18.98 -8.65
C PRO A 223 -10.62 -19.82 -7.83
N LEU A 224 -11.89 -19.41 -7.80
CA LEU A 224 -12.96 -20.24 -7.25
C LEU A 224 -13.35 -21.30 -8.28
N ASN A 225 -13.64 -22.53 -7.81
CA ASN A 225 -13.98 -23.67 -8.66
C ASN A 225 -15.26 -23.47 -9.50
N ASP A 226 -16.21 -22.66 -9.00
CA ASP A 226 -17.49 -22.36 -9.64
C ASP A 226 -17.46 -21.06 -10.45
N ARG A 227 -16.33 -20.74 -11.08
CA ARG A 227 -16.24 -19.56 -11.94
C ARG A 227 -17.27 -19.69 -13.09
N LYS A 228 -18.23 -18.78 -13.13
CA LYS A 228 -19.25 -18.73 -14.18
C LYS A 228 -18.59 -18.40 -15.53
N ASP A 229 -19.17 -18.92 -16.62
CA ASP A 229 -18.81 -18.48 -17.96
C ASP A 229 -19.14 -17.00 -18.14
N PHE A 230 -18.12 -16.19 -18.34
CA PHE A 230 -18.22 -14.71 -18.41
C PHE A 230 -18.18 -14.20 -19.86
N SER A 231 -18.19 -15.08 -20.87
CA SER A 231 -18.15 -14.67 -22.28
C SER A 231 -19.22 -13.64 -22.67
N ASN A 232 -20.33 -13.59 -21.89
CA ASN A 232 -21.43 -12.64 -22.07
C ASN A 232 -21.66 -11.74 -20.84
N ASN A 233 -20.77 -11.74 -19.85
CA ASN A 233 -20.96 -10.97 -18.62
C ASN A 233 -19.87 -9.89 -18.53
N PHE A 234 -20.17 -8.72 -19.05
CA PHE A 234 -19.28 -7.56 -19.14
C PHE A 234 -19.00 -6.89 -17.78
N ARG A 235 -18.60 -7.69 -16.79
CA ARG A 235 -18.27 -7.19 -15.45
C ARG A 235 -16.80 -6.84 -15.34
N ILE A 236 -16.56 -5.59 -15.01
CA ILE A 236 -15.24 -5.02 -14.75
C ILE A 236 -15.07 -4.84 -13.25
N ILE A 237 -13.90 -5.14 -12.72
CA ILE A 237 -13.55 -4.87 -11.33
C ILE A 237 -12.33 -3.97 -11.23
N THR A 238 -12.34 -3.07 -10.26
CA THR A 238 -11.16 -2.32 -9.84
C THR A 238 -11.09 -2.21 -8.32
N THR A 239 -9.90 -2.36 -7.76
CA THR A 239 -9.65 -2.09 -6.34
C THR A 239 -8.92 -0.75 -6.25
N ALA A 240 -9.63 0.29 -5.86
CA ALA A 240 -9.08 1.64 -5.82
C ALA A 240 -9.65 2.43 -4.64
N SER A 241 -8.79 3.15 -3.93
CA SER A 241 -9.25 4.18 -3.00
C SER A 241 -9.83 5.32 -3.82
N ALA A 242 -11.15 5.45 -3.84
CA ALA A 242 -11.83 6.53 -4.55
C ALA A 242 -11.36 7.90 -4.03
N ASP A 243 -11.34 8.90 -4.90
CA ASP A 243 -10.84 10.25 -4.62
C ASP A 243 -9.35 10.36 -4.24
N VAL A 244 -8.57 9.30 -4.45
CA VAL A 244 -7.10 9.35 -4.41
C VAL A 244 -6.58 9.43 -5.84
N PRO A 245 -6.06 10.58 -6.31
CA PRO A 245 -5.67 10.79 -7.71
C PRO A 245 -4.69 9.72 -8.21
N LEU A 246 -3.75 9.30 -7.34
CA LEU A 246 -2.74 8.29 -7.64
C LEU A 246 -3.32 6.96 -8.15
N LYS A 247 -4.56 6.62 -7.78
CA LYS A 247 -5.22 5.37 -8.18
C LYS A 247 -5.92 5.43 -9.53
N GLY A 248 -6.00 6.60 -10.15
CA GLY A 248 -6.48 6.78 -11.52
C GLY A 248 -7.92 6.35 -11.80
N LEU A 249 -8.76 6.11 -10.77
CA LEU A 249 -10.13 5.61 -10.91
C LEU A 249 -10.97 6.44 -11.90
N SER A 250 -10.74 7.74 -11.97
CA SER A 250 -11.45 8.62 -12.92
C SER A 250 -11.25 8.23 -14.38
N PHE A 251 -10.10 7.66 -14.75
CA PHE A 251 -9.83 7.20 -16.12
C PHE A 251 -10.62 5.93 -16.43
N THR A 252 -10.70 5.01 -15.47
CA THR A 252 -11.56 3.80 -15.59
C THR A 252 -13.03 4.19 -15.71
N ILE A 253 -13.54 5.11 -14.88
CA ILE A 253 -14.92 5.60 -14.95
C ILE A 253 -15.22 6.20 -16.33
N LYS A 254 -14.33 7.03 -16.87
CA LYS A 254 -14.48 7.60 -18.22
C LYS A 254 -14.44 6.52 -19.31
N ALA A 255 -13.62 5.47 -19.15
CA ALA A 255 -13.58 4.35 -20.09
C ALA A 255 -14.93 3.60 -20.11
N ILE A 256 -15.55 3.37 -18.95
CA ILE A 256 -16.91 2.77 -18.89
C ILE A 256 -17.92 3.66 -19.63
N ASN A 257 -17.82 4.97 -19.49
CA ASN A 257 -18.70 5.89 -20.25
C ASN A 257 -18.51 5.77 -21.77
N LEU A 258 -17.31 5.55 -22.26
CA LEU A 258 -17.03 5.32 -23.70
C LEU A 258 -17.62 3.99 -24.19
N LEU A 259 -17.67 2.98 -23.32
CA LEU A 259 -18.08 1.62 -23.66
C LEU A 259 -19.60 1.36 -23.54
N ARG A 260 -20.33 2.15 -22.75
CA ARG A 260 -21.73 1.86 -22.35
C ARG A 260 -22.71 1.74 -23.52
N GLU A 261 -22.49 2.46 -24.61
CA GLU A 261 -23.37 2.38 -25.80
C GLU A 261 -23.14 1.08 -26.56
N ARG A 262 -21.88 0.65 -26.67
CA ARG A 262 -21.50 -0.59 -27.37
C ARG A 262 -21.75 -1.83 -26.53
N PHE A 263 -21.58 -1.71 -25.22
CA PHE A 263 -21.83 -2.78 -24.24
C PHE A 263 -22.86 -2.35 -23.18
N PRO A 264 -24.17 -2.36 -23.50
CA PRO A 264 -25.21 -1.86 -22.59
C PRO A 264 -25.31 -2.59 -21.24
N LYS A 265 -24.68 -3.79 -21.13
CA LYS A 265 -24.63 -4.59 -19.90
C LYS A 265 -23.30 -4.45 -19.15
N ILE A 266 -22.40 -3.56 -19.60
CA ILE A 266 -21.14 -3.34 -18.91
C ILE A 266 -21.40 -2.81 -17.50
N HIS A 267 -20.67 -3.32 -16.52
CA HIS A 267 -20.81 -2.88 -15.14
C HIS A 267 -19.45 -2.87 -14.43
N LEU A 268 -19.12 -1.75 -13.80
CA LEU A 268 -17.92 -1.57 -13.02
C LEU A 268 -18.21 -1.75 -11.53
N THR A 269 -17.59 -2.74 -10.92
CA THR A 269 -17.54 -2.88 -9.47
C THR A 269 -16.25 -2.24 -8.95
N VAL A 270 -16.38 -1.25 -8.08
CA VAL A 270 -15.25 -0.59 -7.42
C VAL A 270 -15.17 -1.08 -5.97
N ILE A 271 -14.08 -1.76 -5.62
CA ILE A 271 -13.77 -2.06 -4.21
C ILE A 271 -13.09 -0.82 -3.62
N GLY A 272 -13.86 -0.04 -2.90
CA GLY A 272 -13.46 1.25 -2.34
C GLY A 272 -14.65 2.13 -2.02
N GLN A 273 -14.43 3.22 -1.32
CA GLN A 273 -15.49 4.14 -0.93
C GLN A 273 -15.23 5.56 -1.48
N PRO A 274 -16.15 6.14 -2.25
CA PRO A 274 -16.06 7.54 -2.63
C PRO A 274 -16.30 8.44 -1.43
N LYS A 275 -15.73 9.63 -1.44
CA LYS A 275 -16.03 10.67 -0.45
C LYS A 275 -17.34 11.33 -0.83
N SER A 276 -18.24 11.50 0.12
CA SER A 276 -19.48 12.25 -0.11
C SER A 276 -19.20 13.65 -0.63
N GLY A 277 -19.83 14.03 -1.76
CA GLY A 277 -19.52 15.25 -2.51
C GLY A 277 -18.11 15.28 -3.10
N GLY A 278 -17.40 14.16 -3.19
CA GLY A 278 -16.07 14.02 -3.74
C GLY A 278 -16.00 14.18 -5.25
N TYR A 279 -14.79 14.11 -5.79
CA TYR A 279 -14.60 14.20 -7.24
C TYR A 279 -15.21 13.02 -7.98
N THR A 280 -15.11 11.82 -7.41
CA THR A 280 -15.62 10.58 -8.01
C THR A 280 -17.13 10.62 -8.17
N GLU A 281 -17.89 11.00 -7.12
CA GLU A 281 -19.34 11.12 -7.19
C GLU A 281 -19.75 12.15 -8.24
N ARG A 282 -19.17 13.36 -8.20
CA ARG A 282 -19.47 14.38 -9.20
C ARG A 282 -19.19 13.95 -10.64
N LEU A 283 -18.10 13.21 -10.88
CA LEU A 283 -17.77 12.69 -12.20
C LEU A 283 -18.82 11.70 -12.71
N ILE A 284 -19.29 10.81 -11.83
CA ILE A 284 -20.35 9.83 -12.16
C ILE A 284 -21.66 10.54 -12.51
N ASP A 285 -22.04 11.56 -11.73
CA ASP A 285 -23.23 12.38 -11.98
C ASP A 285 -23.11 13.18 -13.27
N GLU A 286 -21.97 13.85 -13.51
CA GLU A 286 -21.69 14.60 -14.73
C GLU A 286 -21.77 13.73 -16.00
N LEU A 287 -21.33 12.47 -15.92
CA LEU A 287 -21.37 11.52 -17.03
C LEU A 287 -22.73 10.76 -17.12
N ASN A 288 -23.59 10.89 -16.12
CA ASN A 288 -24.86 10.19 -16.02
C ASN A 288 -24.70 8.66 -16.22
N ILE A 289 -23.81 8.04 -15.41
CA ILE A 289 -23.46 6.61 -15.51
C ILE A 289 -23.59 5.86 -14.17
N SER A 290 -24.38 6.36 -13.24
CA SER A 290 -24.60 5.73 -11.93
C SER A 290 -25.07 4.28 -12.03
N ASP A 291 -25.89 3.95 -13.03
CA ASP A 291 -26.43 2.58 -13.23
C ASP A 291 -25.35 1.57 -13.68
N PHE A 292 -24.21 2.05 -14.16
CA PHE A 292 -23.09 1.23 -14.65
C PHE A 292 -22.01 1.01 -13.61
N ILE A 293 -22.12 1.58 -12.40
CA ILE A 293 -21.07 1.56 -11.38
C ILE A 293 -21.63 1.21 -10.03
N SER A 294 -20.97 0.30 -9.32
CA SER A 294 -21.27 -0.01 -7.92
C SER A 294 -20.01 0.06 -7.06
N PHE A 295 -20.18 0.52 -5.81
CA PHE A 295 -19.12 0.57 -4.82
C PHE A 295 -19.33 -0.49 -3.75
N LYS A 296 -18.27 -1.21 -3.39
CA LYS A 296 -18.26 -2.19 -2.31
C LYS A 296 -17.17 -1.83 -1.30
N THR A 297 -17.52 -1.87 -0.03
CA THR A 297 -16.66 -1.42 1.07
C THR A 297 -16.64 -2.42 2.21
N ASN A 298 -15.59 -2.39 3.01
CA ASN A 298 -15.44 -3.25 4.18
C ASN A 298 -15.54 -4.75 3.89
N LEU A 299 -15.10 -5.16 2.71
CA LEU A 299 -15.06 -6.56 2.31
C LEU A 299 -13.93 -7.29 3.03
N THR A 300 -14.18 -8.52 3.39
CA THR A 300 -13.16 -9.50 3.79
C THR A 300 -12.34 -9.92 2.57
N LYS A 301 -11.19 -10.56 2.80
CA LYS A 301 -10.36 -11.10 1.70
C LYS A 301 -11.17 -12.11 0.84
N ASP A 302 -11.95 -12.98 1.46
CA ASP A 302 -12.78 -13.97 0.76
C ASP A 302 -13.87 -13.29 -0.11
N GLU A 303 -14.49 -12.23 0.39
CA GLU A 303 -15.46 -11.45 -0.38
C GLU A 303 -14.78 -10.72 -1.55
N ILE A 304 -13.54 -10.24 -1.39
CA ILE A 304 -12.77 -9.66 -2.50
C ILE A 304 -12.46 -10.72 -3.56
N VAL A 305 -12.05 -11.92 -3.16
CA VAL A 305 -11.83 -13.07 -4.08
C VAL A 305 -13.12 -13.41 -4.82
N PHE A 306 -14.26 -13.43 -4.13
CA PHE A 306 -15.57 -13.65 -4.76
C PHE A 306 -15.89 -12.57 -5.81
N GLU A 307 -15.59 -11.30 -5.55
CA GLU A 307 -15.79 -10.23 -6.53
C GLU A 307 -14.88 -10.38 -7.75
N TYR A 308 -13.60 -10.79 -7.56
CA TYR A 308 -12.73 -11.15 -8.68
C TYR A 308 -13.30 -12.33 -9.47
N ALA A 309 -13.78 -13.38 -8.80
CA ALA A 309 -14.40 -14.53 -9.45
C ALA A 309 -15.69 -14.19 -10.22
N CYS A 310 -16.40 -13.13 -9.81
CA CYS A 310 -17.58 -12.61 -10.49
C CYS A 310 -17.27 -11.65 -11.64
N SER A 311 -16.00 -11.36 -11.92
CA SER A 311 -15.59 -10.35 -12.89
C SER A 311 -14.91 -10.96 -14.13
N SER A 312 -15.17 -10.38 -15.30
CA SER A 312 -14.54 -10.77 -16.55
C SER A 312 -13.15 -10.18 -16.71
N ILE A 313 -12.98 -8.93 -16.29
CA ILE A 313 -11.76 -8.16 -16.46
C ILE A 313 -11.48 -7.37 -15.17
N ALA A 314 -10.22 -7.36 -14.75
CA ALA A 314 -9.75 -6.41 -13.73
C ALA A 314 -9.05 -5.23 -14.41
N VAL A 315 -9.26 -4.02 -13.87
CA VAL A 315 -8.60 -2.79 -14.34
C VAL A 315 -7.85 -2.15 -13.19
N VAL A 316 -6.55 -1.90 -13.38
CA VAL A 316 -5.71 -1.15 -12.44
C VAL A 316 -5.11 0.05 -13.17
N SER A 317 -5.78 1.19 -13.07
CA SER A 317 -5.43 2.45 -13.75
C SER A 317 -4.54 3.37 -12.94
N SER A 318 -3.77 2.84 -11.99
CA SER A 318 -2.92 3.61 -11.10
C SER A 318 -1.88 4.43 -11.85
N LEU A 319 -1.62 5.67 -11.39
CA LEU A 319 -0.57 6.54 -11.92
C LEU A 319 0.79 6.23 -11.31
N TYR A 320 0.80 5.54 -10.18
CA TYR A 320 1.98 5.07 -9.50
C TYR A 320 1.64 3.94 -8.53
N GLU A 321 2.50 2.93 -8.45
CA GLU A 321 2.44 1.86 -7.46
C GLU A 321 3.87 1.54 -6.95
N GLY A 322 4.02 1.42 -5.63
CA GLY A 322 5.28 0.96 -5.05
C GLY A 322 5.50 -0.54 -5.24
N PHE A 323 4.41 -1.31 -5.16
CA PHE A 323 4.32 -2.72 -5.49
C PHE A 323 3.12 -2.99 -6.40
N GLY A 324 1.88 -2.80 -5.94
CA GLY A 324 0.67 -3.04 -6.73
C GLY A 324 -0.05 -4.32 -6.32
N PHE A 325 -0.44 -4.44 -5.05
CA PHE A 325 -1.24 -5.57 -4.56
C PHE A 325 -2.45 -5.87 -5.45
N PRO A 326 -3.26 -4.89 -5.90
CA PRO A 326 -4.42 -5.17 -6.75
C PRO A 326 -4.07 -5.86 -8.07
N VAL A 327 -2.89 -5.59 -8.63
CA VAL A 327 -2.37 -6.25 -9.83
C VAL A 327 -2.12 -7.74 -9.54
N GLY A 328 -1.34 -8.01 -8.49
CA GLY A 328 -1.01 -9.39 -8.10
C GLY A 328 -2.24 -10.18 -7.66
N GLU A 329 -3.19 -9.58 -6.94
CA GLU A 329 -4.45 -10.18 -6.50
C GLU A 329 -5.34 -10.59 -7.68
N ALA A 330 -5.53 -9.69 -8.65
CA ALA A 330 -6.29 -9.97 -9.87
C ALA A 330 -5.67 -11.11 -10.68
N MET A 331 -4.36 -11.09 -10.87
CA MET A 331 -3.63 -12.15 -11.57
C MET A 331 -3.72 -13.48 -10.81
N ALA A 332 -3.54 -13.49 -9.49
CA ALA A 332 -3.67 -14.68 -8.65
C ALA A 332 -5.07 -15.32 -8.74
N CYS A 333 -6.11 -14.49 -8.88
CA CYS A 333 -7.49 -14.93 -9.09
C CYS A 333 -7.80 -15.36 -10.54
N ASN A 334 -6.78 -15.42 -11.43
CA ASN A 334 -6.94 -15.79 -12.83
C ASN A 334 -7.92 -14.89 -13.61
N VAL A 335 -7.90 -13.59 -13.36
CA VAL A 335 -8.75 -12.60 -14.05
C VAL A 335 -7.91 -11.87 -15.11
N PRO A 336 -8.36 -11.81 -16.38
CA PRO A 336 -7.72 -10.97 -17.40
C PRO A 336 -7.54 -9.54 -16.88
N LEU A 337 -6.33 -8.99 -17.04
CA LEU A 337 -5.94 -7.72 -16.43
C LEU A 337 -5.55 -6.68 -17.47
N VAL A 338 -6.17 -5.51 -17.35
CA VAL A 338 -5.70 -4.26 -17.96
C VAL A 338 -5.04 -3.41 -16.88
N ALA A 339 -3.80 -3.01 -17.09
CA ALA A 339 -3.08 -2.21 -16.10
C ALA A 339 -2.22 -1.13 -16.78
N THR A 340 -1.93 -0.07 -16.06
CA THR A 340 -1.04 0.99 -16.56
C THR A 340 0.42 0.55 -16.56
N ASN A 341 1.16 0.94 -17.60
CA ASN A 341 2.59 0.67 -17.74
C ASN A 341 3.42 1.67 -16.93
N VAL A 342 3.26 1.67 -15.59
CA VAL A 342 3.94 2.61 -14.70
C VAL A 342 4.55 1.93 -13.48
N ALA A 343 5.62 2.52 -12.99
CA ALA A 343 6.28 2.16 -11.74
C ALA A 343 6.56 0.64 -11.64
N SER A 344 6.08 -0.02 -10.57
CA SER A 344 6.31 -1.46 -10.34
C SER A 344 5.38 -2.39 -11.12
N ILE A 345 4.33 -1.88 -11.75
CA ILE A 345 3.31 -2.73 -12.40
C ILE A 345 3.92 -3.67 -13.45
N PRO A 346 4.80 -3.22 -14.38
CA PRO A 346 5.45 -4.11 -15.33
C PRO A 346 6.32 -5.20 -14.69
N GLU A 347 6.90 -4.92 -13.52
CA GLU A 347 7.73 -5.89 -12.79
C GLU A 347 6.89 -7.08 -12.27
N ILE A 348 5.62 -6.84 -11.92
CA ILE A 348 4.70 -7.87 -11.43
C ILE A 348 4.02 -8.59 -12.59
N THR A 349 3.53 -7.83 -13.57
CA THR A 349 2.71 -8.38 -14.66
C THR A 349 3.53 -9.15 -15.67
N SER A 350 4.82 -8.84 -15.83
CA SER A 350 5.63 -9.34 -16.93
C SER A 350 4.88 -9.16 -18.27
N THR A 351 4.62 -10.22 -19.02
CA THR A 351 3.87 -10.21 -20.29
C THR A 351 2.41 -10.66 -20.16
N PHE A 352 1.95 -10.89 -18.91
CA PHE A 352 0.66 -11.56 -18.67
C PHE A 352 -0.53 -10.62 -18.44
N ALA A 353 -0.33 -9.30 -18.57
CA ALA A 353 -1.40 -8.31 -18.55
C ALA A 353 -1.38 -7.44 -19.83
N THR A 354 -2.50 -6.81 -20.15
CA THR A 354 -2.56 -5.76 -21.16
C THR A 354 -2.12 -4.45 -20.55
N LEU A 355 -0.91 -3.99 -20.91
CA LEU A 355 -0.35 -2.76 -20.41
C LEU A 355 -0.71 -1.58 -21.30
N ILE A 356 -1.20 -0.51 -20.71
CA ILE A 356 -1.65 0.72 -21.35
C ILE A 356 -0.89 1.93 -20.82
N ASN A 357 -0.92 3.05 -21.53
CA ASN A 357 -0.40 4.30 -21.01
C ASN A 357 -1.26 4.83 -19.85
N SER A 358 -0.63 5.48 -18.87
CA SER A 358 -1.36 6.14 -17.80
C SER A 358 -2.18 7.33 -18.33
N GLU A 359 -3.23 7.67 -17.58
CA GLU A 359 -4.12 8.81 -17.89
C GLU A 359 -4.92 8.68 -19.20
N SER A 360 -4.98 7.49 -19.82
CA SER A 360 -5.68 7.23 -21.08
C SER A 360 -6.95 6.43 -20.88
N SER A 361 -8.10 7.10 -20.84
CA SER A 361 -9.41 6.41 -20.77
C SER A 361 -9.75 5.69 -22.08
N SER A 362 -9.26 6.18 -23.23
CA SER A 362 -9.43 5.54 -24.54
C SER A 362 -8.69 4.21 -24.62
N GLU A 363 -7.42 4.17 -24.19
CA GLU A 363 -6.66 2.92 -24.21
C GLU A 363 -7.24 1.88 -23.20
N ILE A 364 -7.79 2.32 -22.05
CA ILE A 364 -8.52 1.41 -21.16
C ILE A 364 -9.73 0.81 -21.90
N ALA A 365 -10.51 1.64 -22.61
CA ALA A 365 -11.67 1.18 -23.32
C ALA A 365 -11.29 0.22 -24.47
N GLU A 366 -10.29 0.56 -25.27
CA GLU A 366 -9.77 -0.28 -26.37
C GLU A 366 -9.28 -1.64 -25.85
N ALA A 367 -8.50 -1.64 -24.76
CA ALA A 367 -8.01 -2.87 -24.14
C ALA A 367 -9.15 -3.76 -23.60
N ILE A 368 -10.21 -3.18 -23.04
CA ILE A 368 -11.40 -3.91 -22.61
C ILE A 368 -12.12 -4.51 -23.81
N GLU A 369 -12.29 -3.75 -24.91
CA GLU A 369 -12.90 -4.25 -26.14
C GLU A 369 -12.09 -5.39 -26.76
N GLU A 370 -10.76 -5.27 -26.81
CA GLU A 370 -9.86 -6.30 -27.30
C GLU A 370 -10.03 -7.60 -26.51
N ILE A 371 -10.04 -7.51 -25.16
CA ILE A 371 -10.24 -8.69 -24.30
C ILE A 371 -11.61 -9.33 -24.55
N PHE A 372 -12.68 -8.56 -24.72
CA PHE A 372 -14.00 -9.12 -25.02
C PHE A 372 -14.09 -9.72 -26.41
N SER A 373 -13.30 -9.25 -27.39
CA SER A 373 -13.29 -9.79 -28.74
C SER A 373 -12.66 -11.18 -28.85
N ASP A 374 -11.67 -11.49 -28.01
CA ASP A 374 -11.03 -12.80 -27.90
C ASP A 374 -10.78 -13.20 -26.45
N TYR A 375 -11.87 -13.35 -25.71
CA TYR A 375 -11.83 -13.67 -24.29
C TYR A 375 -11.07 -14.96 -23.98
N SER A 376 -11.12 -15.94 -24.88
CA SER A 376 -10.43 -17.21 -24.71
C SER A 376 -8.91 -17.04 -24.66
N PHE A 377 -8.35 -16.27 -25.58
CA PHE A 377 -6.92 -15.95 -25.59
C PHE A 377 -6.48 -15.24 -24.30
N PHE A 378 -7.21 -14.21 -23.89
CA PHE A 378 -6.87 -13.45 -22.69
C PHE A 378 -7.07 -14.25 -21.39
N GLN A 379 -8.03 -15.18 -21.37
CA GLN A 379 -8.21 -16.10 -20.25
C GLN A 379 -7.05 -17.08 -20.12
N GLN A 380 -6.52 -17.59 -21.24
CA GLN A 380 -5.32 -18.43 -21.24
C GLN A 380 -4.09 -17.64 -20.76
N ARG A 381 -3.94 -16.39 -21.19
CA ARG A 381 -2.85 -15.50 -20.72
C ARG A 381 -2.98 -15.19 -19.24
N ALA A 382 -4.20 -14.99 -18.73
CA ALA A 382 -4.46 -14.80 -17.31
C ALA A 382 -4.08 -16.03 -16.47
N PHE A 383 -4.34 -17.23 -16.99
CA PHE A 383 -3.90 -18.48 -16.35
C PHE A 383 -2.37 -18.56 -16.22
N GLN A 384 -1.64 -18.20 -17.26
CA GLN A 384 -0.18 -18.12 -17.21
C GLN A 384 0.29 -17.05 -16.20
N GLY A 385 -0.41 -15.91 -16.14
CA GLY A 385 -0.16 -14.86 -15.14
C GLY A 385 -0.39 -15.33 -13.71
N MET A 386 -1.43 -16.12 -13.47
CA MET A 386 -1.68 -16.74 -12.17
C MET A 386 -0.52 -17.66 -11.76
N MET A 387 -0.02 -18.49 -12.66
CA MET A 387 1.12 -19.37 -12.40
C MET A 387 2.38 -18.55 -12.10
N HIS A 388 2.62 -17.48 -12.86
CA HIS A 388 3.72 -16.55 -12.62
C HIS A 388 3.69 -15.93 -11.22
N ILE A 389 2.50 -15.47 -10.75
CA ILE A 389 2.35 -14.94 -9.38
C ILE A 389 2.66 -16.02 -8.35
N LYS A 390 2.11 -17.22 -8.51
CA LYS A 390 2.30 -18.32 -7.58
C LYS A 390 3.77 -18.74 -7.43
N GLU A 391 4.55 -18.67 -8.52
CA GLU A 391 5.96 -19.07 -8.55
C GLU A 391 6.90 -17.97 -8.03
N ASN A 392 6.64 -16.71 -8.38
CA ASN A 392 7.59 -15.62 -8.19
C ASN A 392 7.23 -14.68 -7.02
N PHE A 393 5.94 -14.63 -6.62
CA PHE A 393 5.46 -13.75 -5.55
C PHE A 393 4.86 -14.54 -4.38
N ASN A 394 5.39 -15.71 -4.09
CA ASN A 394 4.97 -16.55 -2.98
C ASN A 394 5.59 -16.06 -1.67
N TRP A 395 4.77 -15.80 -0.68
CA TRP A 395 5.20 -15.32 0.62
C TRP A 395 6.20 -16.26 1.33
N ALA A 396 6.07 -17.59 1.18
CA ALA A 396 6.99 -18.53 1.82
C ALA A 396 8.42 -18.39 1.28
N LYS A 397 8.59 -18.20 -0.03
CA LYS A 397 9.88 -17.93 -0.66
C LYS A 397 10.43 -16.57 -0.23
N ILE A 398 9.58 -15.56 -0.26
CA ILE A 398 9.94 -14.19 0.13
C ILE A 398 10.38 -14.11 1.58
N ALA A 399 9.76 -14.90 2.48
CA ALA A 399 10.13 -14.96 3.88
C ALA A 399 11.57 -15.45 4.09
N ILE A 400 12.04 -16.40 3.26
CA ILE A 400 13.42 -16.89 3.29
C ILE A 400 14.39 -15.79 2.86
N ASP A 401 14.11 -15.10 1.73
CA ASP A 401 14.94 -13.98 1.27
C ASP A 401 14.99 -12.85 2.31
N TYR A 402 13.89 -12.67 3.02
CA TYR A 402 13.77 -11.68 4.09
C TYR A 402 14.63 -12.09 5.31
N GLU A 403 14.52 -13.35 5.74
CA GLU A 403 15.33 -13.91 6.83
C GLU A 403 16.84 -13.76 6.53
N ASP A 404 17.26 -14.13 5.31
CA ASP A 404 18.65 -14.00 4.87
C ASP A 404 19.13 -12.54 4.90
N LEU A 405 18.26 -11.60 4.53
CA LEU A 405 18.59 -10.17 4.61
C LEU A 405 18.77 -9.73 6.06
N LEU A 406 17.90 -10.19 6.99
CA LEU A 406 18.04 -9.86 8.42
C LEU A 406 19.37 -10.34 9.00
N TYR A 407 19.80 -11.57 8.69
CA TYR A 407 21.11 -12.06 9.12
C TYR A 407 22.26 -11.23 8.52
N ARG A 408 22.16 -10.81 7.27
CA ARG A 408 23.18 -9.91 6.67
C ARG A 408 23.24 -8.57 7.40
N VAL A 409 22.11 -8.00 7.78
CA VAL A 409 22.03 -6.73 8.53
C VAL A 409 22.71 -6.84 9.91
N ILE A 410 22.52 -7.98 10.59
CA ILE A 410 23.18 -8.25 11.88
C ILE A 410 24.68 -8.39 11.70
N ASN A 411 25.12 -9.23 10.72
CA ASN A 411 26.53 -9.57 10.51
C ASN A 411 27.38 -8.41 9.98
N GLN A 412 26.79 -7.39 9.38
CA GLN A 412 27.51 -6.18 8.96
C GLN A 412 28.04 -5.35 10.14
N ARG A 413 27.64 -5.67 11.37
CA ARG A 413 28.02 -4.96 12.59
C ARG A 413 28.91 -5.78 13.54
N CYS A 414 29.05 -7.06 13.27
CA CYS A 414 30.02 -7.94 13.94
C CYS A 414 31.37 -7.88 13.23
#